data_9d46ea1d24a797492f47206ed45d37e6
#
_entry.id   9d46ea1d24a797492f47206ed45d37e6
#
_cell.length_a   1.000
_cell.length_b   1.000
_cell.length_c   1.000
_cell.angle_alpha   90.00
_cell.angle_beta   90.00
_cell.angle_gamma   90.00
#
_symmetry.space_group_name_H-M   'P 1'
#
loop_
_entity.id
_entity.type
_entity.pdbx_description
1 polymer ?
#
loop_
_entity_poly.entity_id
_entity_poly.type
_entity_poly.pdbx_seq_one_letter_code
_entity_poly.pdbx_strand_id
1 'polypeptide(L)'
;MIRGLPALLAAAALLSGCGVNTTQQQESTVPNAQLKITELEPGTGPAIKAGQTAVVHYTGWLYVEDAPDHKGTKFDSSLDRNDPFSFPVGGGQVIQGWDQGVAGMQAGGERRLIIPPELGYGARGAGGVIPPNATLVFDVKLLSIR
;
A
#
# COMPACT_ATOMS: atom_id res chain seq x y z
N MET A 1 -22.86 69.42 -38.14
CA MET A 1 -22.42 69.74 -36.80
C MET A 1 -22.51 68.49 -36.00
N ILE A 2 -21.44 67.86 -35.98
CA ILE A 2 -20.65 67.71 -34.83
C ILE A 2 -21.12 66.66 -33.94
N ARG A 3 -20.30 65.83 -33.86
CA ARG A 3 -19.48 65.48 -32.73
C ARG A 3 -20.09 64.43 -31.90
N GLY A 4 -19.47 63.66 -31.61
CA GLY A 4 -18.12 63.34 -31.33
C GLY A 4 -18.12 61.98 -30.73
N LEU A 5 -17.20 61.39 -31.17
CA LEU A 5 -16.55 60.36 -30.44
C LEU A 5 -16.41 60.77 -29.04
N PRO A 6 -16.11 59.88 -28.22
CA PRO A 6 -15.03 58.94 -28.39
C PRO A 6 -15.38 57.55 -27.93
N ALA A 7 -14.76 56.72 -28.54
CA ALA A 7 -13.55 56.15 -28.14
C ALA A 7 -13.62 55.32 -26.92
N LEU A 8 -12.96 54.40 -27.13
CA LEU A 8 -12.16 53.71 -26.15
C LEU A 8 -12.89 52.97 -25.12
N LEU A 9 -12.79 51.82 -25.27
CA LEU A 9 -11.91 51.30 -24.26
C LEU A 9 -11.45 49.93 -24.65
N ALA A 10 -10.24 49.93 -24.90
CA ALA A 10 -9.47 48.74 -24.70
C ALA A 10 -9.76 48.25 -23.30
N ALA A 11 -10.63 47.35 -23.21
CA ALA A 11 -10.60 46.49 -22.05
C ALA A 11 -9.41 45.57 -22.25
N ALA A 12 -8.34 45.95 -21.66
CA ALA A 12 -7.29 45.00 -21.37
C ALA A 12 -7.94 43.91 -20.56
N ALA A 13 -8.30 42.88 -21.18
CA ALA A 13 -8.51 41.63 -20.47
C ALA A 13 -7.15 41.25 -19.90
N LEU A 14 -6.96 41.62 -18.72
CA LEU A 14 -5.99 40.97 -17.89
C LEU A 14 -6.46 39.55 -17.73
N LEU A 15 -6.05 38.76 -18.62
CA LEU A 15 -5.88 37.38 -18.34
C LEU A 15 -4.85 37.30 -17.24
N SER A 16 -5.34 37.41 -16.07
CA SER A 16 -4.68 36.74 -14.97
C SER A 16 -4.55 35.32 -15.41
N GLY A 17 -3.40 35.01 -15.90
CA GLY A 17 -3.03 33.65 -16.04
C GLY A 17 -3.25 33.04 -14.70
N CYS A 18 -4.32 32.33 -14.56
CA CYS A 18 -4.38 31.32 -13.57
C CYS A 18 -3.13 30.52 -13.77
N GLY A 19 -2.23 30.66 -12.87
CA GLY A 19 -1.20 29.70 -12.74
C GLY A 19 -1.90 28.39 -12.65
N VAL A 20 -1.97 27.72 -13.76
CA VAL A 20 -2.26 26.32 -13.72
C VAL A 20 -1.15 25.79 -12.89
N ASN A 21 -1.45 25.62 -11.66
CA ASN A 21 -0.66 24.77 -10.84
C ASN A 21 -0.85 23.37 -11.41
N THR A 22 -0.21 23.17 -12.50
CA THR A 22 0.05 21.84 -12.94
C THR A 22 0.98 21.32 -11.89
N THR A 23 0.40 20.76 -10.86
CA THR A 23 1.11 19.80 -10.07
C THR A 23 1.47 18.74 -11.09
N GLN A 24 2.63 18.89 -11.62
CA GLN A 24 3.30 17.82 -12.28
C GLN A 24 3.39 16.76 -11.21
N GLN A 25 2.40 15.92 -11.20
CA GLN A 25 2.59 14.61 -10.66
C GLN A 25 3.78 14.09 -11.44
N GLN A 26 4.91 14.22 -10.83
CA GLN A 26 6.07 13.51 -11.26
C GLN A 26 5.65 12.06 -11.23
N GLU A 27 5.24 11.57 -12.35
CA GLU A 27 5.29 10.15 -12.57
C GLU A 27 6.75 9.80 -12.49
N SER A 28 7.18 9.55 -11.28
CA SER A 28 8.41 8.84 -11.11
C SER A 28 8.20 7.53 -11.84
N THR A 29 8.98 7.30 -12.82
CA THR A 29 9.10 6.04 -13.55
C THR A 29 9.67 4.93 -12.66
N VAL A 30 9.71 5.15 -11.37
CA VAL A 30 9.88 4.12 -10.38
C VAL A 30 8.51 3.49 -10.24
N PRO A 31 8.34 2.18 -10.47
CA PRO A 31 7.10 1.51 -10.12
C PRO A 31 6.78 1.94 -8.72
N ASN A 32 5.63 2.51 -8.57
CA ASN A 32 5.18 3.14 -7.36
C ASN A 32 5.37 2.16 -6.20
N ALA A 33 6.40 2.39 -5.41
CA ALA A 33 6.76 1.56 -4.28
C ALA A 33 5.75 1.77 -3.15
N GLN A 34 4.47 1.51 -3.45
CA GLN A 34 3.39 1.67 -2.51
C GLN A 34 2.86 0.33 -2.08
N LEU A 35 2.67 0.21 -0.78
CA LEU A 35 1.90 -0.87 -0.20
C LEU A 35 0.47 -0.80 -0.73
N LYS A 36 0.01 -1.89 -1.33
CA LYS A 36 -1.38 -2.04 -1.75
C LYS A 36 -2.10 -2.96 -0.80
N ILE A 37 -3.19 -2.48 -0.22
CA ILE A 37 -4.01 -3.21 0.72
C ILE A 37 -5.37 -3.47 0.07
N THR A 38 -5.80 -4.72 0.06
CA THR A 38 -7.13 -5.11 -0.39
C THR A 38 -7.83 -5.88 0.73
N GLU A 39 -8.99 -5.40 1.15
CA GLU A 39 -9.83 -6.14 2.08
C GLU A 39 -10.45 -7.34 1.36
N LEU A 40 -10.16 -8.54 1.83
CA LEU A 40 -10.78 -9.77 1.32
C LEU A 40 -12.02 -10.12 2.12
N GLU A 41 -11.92 -10.01 3.44
CA GLU A 41 -13.05 -10.18 4.35
C GLU A 41 -13.02 -9.13 5.45
N PRO A 42 -14.16 -8.53 5.78
CA PRO A 42 -14.23 -7.65 6.94
C PRO A 42 -14.17 -8.47 8.23
N GLY A 43 -13.53 -7.90 9.25
CA GLY A 43 -13.59 -8.45 10.59
C GLY A 43 -14.68 -7.77 11.42
N THR A 44 -14.64 -7.99 12.72
CA THR A 44 -15.57 -7.42 13.68
C THR A 44 -14.85 -6.88 14.91
N GLY A 45 -15.48 -5.94 15.60
CA GLY A 45 -14.95 -5.35 16.81
C GLY A 45 -13.93 -4.24 16.55
N PRO A 46 -13.19 -3.82 17.57
CA PRO A 46 -12.22 -2.73 17.44
C PRO A 46 -11.09 -3.10 16.48
N ALA A 47 -10.63 -2.09 15.74
CA ALA A 47 -9.47 -2.22 14.88
C ALA A 47 -8.19 -2.33 15.71
N ILE A 48 -7.26 -3.16 15.27
CA ILE A 48 -5.96 -3.29 15.92
C ILE A 48 -5.15 -2.01 15.77
N LYS A 49 -4.50 -1.61 16.84
CA LYS A 49 -3.69 -0.41 16.92
C LYS A 49 -2.22 -0.76 17.17
N ALA A 50 -1.35 0.19 16.86
CA ALA A 50 0.06 0.09 17.21
C ALA A 50 0.24 -0.21 18.69
N GLY A 51 1.14 -1.12 19.03
CA GLY A 51 1.40 -1.57 20.38
C GLY A 51 0.58 -2.78 20.81
N GLN A 52 -0.49 -3.11 20.10
CA GLN A 52 -1.22 -4.35 20.33
C GLN A 52 -0.58 -5.50 19.57
N THR A 53 -0.79 -6.71 20.04
CA THR A 53 -0.27 -7.91 19.41
C THR A 53 -1.31 -8.53 18.47
N ALA A 54 -0.93 -8.70 17.22
CA ALA A 54 -1.74 -9.42 16.24
C ALA A 54 -1.40 -10.90 16.27
N VAL A 55 -2.42 -11.74 16.29
CA VAL A 55 -2.30 -13.19 16.08
C VAL A 55 -2.90 -13.51 14.72
N VAL A 56 -2.08 -13.95 13.78
CA VAL A 56 -2.47 -14.09 12.38
C VAL A 56 -2.15 -15.46 11.82
N HIS A 57 -2.94 -15.88 10.84
CA HIS A 57 -2.50 -16.82 9.82
C HIS A 57 -2.18 -16.06 8.55
N TYR A 58 -1.16 -16.52 7.84
CA TYR A 58 -0.75 -15.88 6.59
C TYR A 58 -0.22 -16.91 5.59
N THR A 59 -0.26 -16.51 4.34
CA THR A 59 0.48 -17.16 3.26
C THR A 59 1.13 -16.08 2.39
N GLY A 60 2.37 -16.30 2.01
CA GLY A 60 3.14 -15.38 1.18
C GLY A 60 3.58 -16.01 -0.14
N TRP A 61 3.51 -15.21 -1.20
CA TRP A 61 3.93 -15.57 -2.55
C TRP A 61 4.83 -14.48 -3.11
N LEU A 62 5.69 -14.88 -4.02
CA LEU A 62 6.38 -13.92 -4.88
C LEU A 62 5.36 -13.31 -5.85
N TYR A 63 5.44 -12.01 -6.05
CA TYR A 63 4.58 -11.31 -7.00
C TYR A 63 4.94 -11.68 -8.42
N VAL A 64 3.95 -12.03 -9.21
CA VAL A 64 4.07 -12.25 -10.65
C VAL A 64 2.95 -11.49 -11.36
N GLU A 65 3.31 -10.60 -12.25
CA GLU A 65 2.37 -9.69 -12.90
C GLU A 65 1.19 -10.40 -13.56
N ASP A 66 1.47 -11.46 -14.30
CA ASP A 66 0.47 -12.16 -15.10
C ASP A 66 -0.16 -13.38 -14.41
N ALA A 67 0.22 -13.64 -13.16
CA ALA A 67 -0.36 -14.75 -12.41
C ALA A 67 -1.73 -14.39 -11.82
N PRO A 68 -2.62 -15.38 -11.62
CA PRO A 68 -3.87 -15.13 -10.90
C PRO A 68 -3.61 -14.53 -9.52
N ASP A 69 -4.29 -13.44 -9.20
CA ASP A 69 -4.07 -12.67 -7.96
C ASP A 69 -2.62 -12.23 -7.77
N HIS A 70 -1.83 -12.18 -8.83
CA HIS A 70 -0.39 -11.90 -8.82
C HIS A 70 0.44 -12.88 -7.96
N LYS A 71 -0.12 -14.05 -7.66
CA LYS A 71 0.52 -15.06 -6.82
C LYS A 71 1.42 -15.97 -7.64
N GLY A 72 2.70 -15.80 -7.49
CA GLY A 72 3.73 -16.69 -8.03
C GLY A 72 4.05 -17.82 -7.06
N THR A 73 5.34 -18.10 -6.91
CA THR A 73 5.79 -19.16 -5.99
C THR A 73 5.47 -18.83 -4.54
N LYS A 74 4.79 -19.74 -3.85
CA LYS A 74 4.58 -19.65 -2.41
C LYS A 74 5.91 -19.88 -1.70
N PHE A 75 6.28 -18.98 -0.80
CA PHE A 75 7.54 -19.11 -0.06
C PHE A 75 7.36 -19.37 1.43
N ASP A 76 6.18 -19.08 1.99
CA ASP A 76 5.93 -19.30 3.41
C ASP A 76 4.43 -19.33 3.69
N SER A 77 4.02 -20.13 4.70
CA SER A 77 2.65 -20.16 5.18
C SER A 77 2.59 -20.69 6.60
N SER A 78 1.94 -19.94 7.47
CA SER A 78 1.63 -20.41 8.83
C SER A 78 0.58 -21.51 8.83
N LEU A 79 -0.27 -21.56 7.81
CA LEU A 79 -1.27 -22.61 7.65
C LEU A 79 -0.64 -23.98 7.41
N ASP A 80 0.45 -24.04 6.64
CA ASP A 80 1.17 -25.27 6.37
C ASP A 80 1.78 -25.86 7.64
N ARG A 81 2.12 -25.01 8.61
CA ARG A 81 2.67 -25.42 9.91
C ARG A 81 1.58 -25.59 10.97
N ASN A 82 0.35 -25.16 10.65
CA ASN A 82 -0.76 -25.06 11.61
C ASN A 82 -0.35 -24.33 12.91
N ASP A 83 0.43 -23.27 12.76
CA ASP A 83 1.02 -22.51 13.85
C ASP A 83 0.82 -21.01 13.60
N PRO A 84 -0.16 -20.37 14.24
CA PRO A 84 -0.38 -18.94 14.08
C PRO A 84 0.84 -18.12 14.50
N PHE A 85 1.05 -17.03 13.81
CA PHE A 85 2.16 -16.13 14.09
C PHE A 85 1.65 -14.92 14.87
N SER A 86 2.41 -14.51 15.88
CA SER A 86 2.08 -13.36 16.72
C SER A 86 3.18 -12.31 16.65
N PHE A 87 2.78 -11.06 16.50
CA PHE A 87 3.73 -9.94 16.48
C PHE A 87 3.08 -8.65 17.00
N PRO A 88 3.87 -7.76 17.65
CA PRO A 88 3.36 -6.44 18.02
C PRO A 88 3.29 -5.55 16.77
N VAL A 89 2.13 -4.96 16.53
CA VAL A 89 1.93 -4.08 15.36
C VAL A 89 2.68 -2.77 15.57
N GLY A 90 3.44 -2.36 14.57
CA GLY A 90 4.24 -1.14 14.61
C GLY A 90 5.54 -1.25 15.39
N GLY A 91 5.89 -2.45 15.85
CA GLY A 91 7.09 -2.67 16.67
C GLY A 91 8.38 -2.86 15.90
N GLY A 92 8.34 -2.89 14.57
CA GLY A 92 9.54 -3.12 13.76
C GLY A 92 10.08 -4.55 13.81
N GLN A 93 9.30 -5.50 14.32
CA GLN A 93 9.70 -6.91 14.42
C GLN A 93 9.38 -7.71 13.17
N VAL A 94 8.60 -7.13 12.28
CA VAL A 94 8.21 -7.70 10.98
C VAL A 94 8.55 -6.69 9.89
N ILE A 95 8.45 -7.10 8.64
CA ILE A 95 8.66 -6.18 7.53
C ILE A 95 7.67 -5.01 7.60
N GLN A 96 8.09 -3.84 7.14
CA GLN A 96 7.29 -2.62 7.25
C GLN A 96 5.92 -2.76 6.58
N GLY A 97 5.85 -3.51 5.48
CA GLY A 97 4.58 -3.77 4.80
C GLY A 97 3.55 -4.45 5.70
N TRP A 98 3.98 -5.24 6.65
CA TRP A 98 3.10 -5.85 7.64
C TRP A 98 2.71 -4.88 8.75
N ASP A 99 3.69 -4.16 9.31
CA ASP A 99 3.39 -3.15 10.34
C ASP A 99 2.37 -2.11 9.85
N GLN A 100 2.45 -1.73 8.59
CA GLN A 100 1.52 -0.79 7.98
C GLN A 100 0.23 -1.47 7.49
N GLY A 101 0.35 -2.66 6.92
CA GLY A 101 -0.76 -3.35 6.26
C GLY A 101 -1.72 -4.04 7.21
N VAL A 102 -1.26 -4.48 8.37
CA VAL A 102 -2.09 -5.15 9.38
C VAL A 102 -2.73 -4.15 10.33
N ALA A 103 -2.14 -2.98 10.51
CA ALA A 103 -2.73 -1.92 11.33
C ALA A 103 -4.14 -1.57 10.84
N GLY A 104 -5.07 -1.46 11.76
CA GLY A 104 -6.46 -1.16 11.45
C GLY A 104 -7.32 -2.37 11.08
N MET A 105 -6.77 -3.58 11.04
CA MET A 105 -7.57 -4.79 10.85
C MET A 105 -8.44 -5.06 12.07
N GLN A 106 -9.59 -5.66 11.81
CA GLN A 106 -10.46 -6.19 12.86
C GLN A 106 -10.32 -7.70 12.95
N ALA A 107 -10.53 -8.26 14.12
CA ALA A 107 -10.45 -9.71 14.33
C ALA A 107 -11.43 -10.46 13.40
N GLY A 108 -10.95 -11.52 12.79
CA GLY A 108 -11.70 -12.30 11.79
C GLY A 108 -11.57 -11.75 10.37
N GLY A 109 -11.01 -10.54 10.20
CA GLY A 109 -10.77 -9.95 8.90
C GLY A 109 -9.60 -10.58 8.16
N GLU A 110 -9.61 -10.46 6.85
CA GLU A 110 -8.54 -10.92 5.98
C GLU A 110 -8.17 -9.82 4.98
N ARG A 111 -6.89 -9.57 4.84
CA ARG A 111 -6.33 -8.59 3.89
C ARG A 111 -5.32 -9.23 2.98
N ARG A 112 -5.34 -8.79 1.73
CA ARG A 112 -4.23 -9.03 0.81
C ARG A 112 -3.33 -7.83 0.79
N LEU A 113 -2.04 -8.06 0.96
CA LEU A 113 -1.00 -7.04 0.94
C LEU A 113 -0.09 -7.30 -0.24
N ILE A 114 0.06 -6.31 -1.11
CA ILE A 114 1.12 -6.32 -2.12
C ILE A 114 2.19 -5.38 -1.62
N ILE A 115 3.35 -5.93 -1.32
CA ILE A 115 4.41 -5.24 -0.59
C ILE A 115 5.59 -5.04 -1.53
N PRO A 116 5.95 -3.77 -1.83
CA PRO A 116 7.13 -3.50 -2.63
C PRO A 116 8.40 -3.85 -1.85
N PRO A 117 9.53 -4.08 -2.54
CA PRO A 117 10.76 -4.49 -1.86
C PRO A 117 11.21 -3.54 -0.76
N GLU A 118 10.97 -2.25 -0.88
CA GLU A 118 11.35 -1.24 0.12
C GLU A 118 10.64 -1.42 1.46
N LEU A 119 9.46 -2.01 1.44
CA LEU A 119 8.68 -2.34 2.64
C LEU A 119 8.74 -3.84 2.99
N GLY A 120 9.48 -4.59 2.23
CA GLY A 120 9.72 -6.02 2.41
C GLY A 120 11.18 -6.31 2.74
N TYR A 121 11.79 -7.18 1.97
CA TYR A 121 13.17 -7.63 2.22
C TYR A 121 14.22 -6.89 1.39
N GLY A 122 13.82 -5.93 0.57
CA GLY A 122 14.70 -5.02 -0.15
C GLY A 122 15.70 -5.70 -1.08
N ALA A 123 16.85 -5.07 -1.24
CA ALA A 123 17.92 -5.56 -2.11
C ALA A 123 18.60 -6.82 -1.58
N ARG A 124 18.42 -7.15 -0.30
CA ARG A 124 19.04 -8.31 0.33
C ARG A 124 18.27 -9.61 0.05
N GLY A 125 16.94 -9.53 -0.09
CA GLY A 125 16.10 -10.72 -0.13
C GLY A 125 16.10 -11.47 1.20
N ALA A 126 15.67 -12.71 1.20
CA ALA A 126 15.62 -13.52 2.42
C ALA A 126 15.81 -15.01 2.12
N GLY A 127 16.77 -15.61 2.81
CA GLY A 127 16.90 -17.06 2.96
C GLY A 127 16.92 -17.90 1.68
N GLY A 128 17.31 -17.38 0.54
CA GLY A 128 17.31 -18.11 -0.72
C GLY A 128 15.92 -18.35 -1.34
N VAL A 129 14.84 -17.99 -0.65
CA VAL A 129 13.45 -18.15 -1.14
C VAL A 129 12.87 -16.86 -1.65
N ILE A 130 13.34 -15.72 -1.13
CA ILE A 130 12.94 -14.38 -1.59
C ILE A 130 14.15 -13.75 -2.26
N PRO A 131 14.10 -13.55 -3.59
CA PRO A 131 15.20 -12.94 -4.31
C PRO A 131 15.34 -11.45 -3.96
N PRO A 132 16.49 -10.84 -4.28
CA PRO A 132 16.66 -9.40 -4.15
C PRO A 132 15.60 -8.63 -4.93
N ASN A 133 15.14 -7.52 -4.35
CA ASN A 133 14.18 -6.61 -4.96
C ASN A 133 12.83 -7.26 -5.34
N ALA A 134 12.40 -8.27 -4.58
CA ALA A 134 11.14 -8.94 -4.82
C ALA A 134 9.96 -8.15 -4.26
N THR A 135 8.92 -8.02 -5.06
CA THR A 135 7.59 -7.63 -4.60
C THR A 135 6.87 -8.87 -4.08
N LEU A 136 6.18 -8.73 -2.97
CA LEU A 136 5.55 -9.86 -2.28
C LEU A 136 4.04 -9.71 -2.25
N VAL A 137 3.34 -10.84 -2.26
CA VAL A 137 1.91 -10.91 -2.02
C VAL A 137 1.67 -11.72 -0.76
N PHE A 138 0.93 -11.16 0.19
CA PHE A 138 0.50 -11.87 1.39
C PHE A 138 -1.01 -11.83 1.52
N ASP A 139 -1.60 -12.95 1.87
CA ASP A 139 -2.95 -12.99 2.44
C ASP A 139 -2.80 -13.20 3.94
N VAL A 140 -3.32 -12.25 4.72
CA VAL A 140 -3.18 -12.23 6.19
C VAL A 140 -4.56 -12.21 6.81
N LYS A 141 -4.83 -13.19 7.65
CA LYS A 141 -6.05 -13.29 8.44
C LYS A 141 -5.76 -12.99 9.90
N LEU A 142 -6.41 -11.98 10.45
CA LEU A 142 -6.30 -11.63 11.86
C LEU A 142 -7.21 -12.51 12.69
N LEU A 143 -6.62 -13.39 13.50
CA LEU A 143 -7.38 -14.32 14.33
C LEU A 143 -7.83 -13.69 15.65
N SER A 144 -6.93 -12.97 16.28
CA SER A 144 -7.19 -12.30 17.57
C SER A 144 -6.24 -11.14 17.80
N ILE A 145 -6.61 -10.30 18.76
CA ILE A 145 -5.82 -9.15 19.21
C ILE A 145 -5.53 -9.33 20.69
N ARG A 146 -4.29 -9.09 21.08
CA ARG A 146 -3.86 -9.16 22.49
C ARG A 146 -3.25 -7.84 22.93
#